data_588106ab4522bc9b018f163e6ee49f02
#
_entry.id   588106ab4522bc9b018f163e6ee49f02
#
_cell.length_a   1.000
_cell.length_b   1.000
_cell.length_c   1.000
_cell.angle_alpha   90.00
_cell.angle_beta   90.00
_cell.angle_gamma   90.00
#
_symmetry.space_group_name_H-M   'P 1'
#
loop_
_entity.id
_entity.type
_entity.pdbx_description
1 polymer ?
#
loop_
_entity_poly.entity_id
_entity_poly.type
_entity_poly.pdbx_seq_one_letter_code
_entity_poly.pdbx_strand_id
1 'polypeptide(L)'
;MAHKAQNSGQAWRRWKNHLATGTAVTSTLIVVAPLLAIFGYLIYKGASSLNLAFFTQIPKPVGVLGGGMSNAIVGSGVLLTIASVIGIPIGIAAGVYLAEYGRGTKLSNLVRFTADVLNGVPSIVMGIAVYALIVVPQKQFSAFAGGVALGIMMVPTVTRTTEEMLLLVPHAVREAALGLGVPNWRSMISITLKTASAGIITGCMLAFARVAGETAPLLFTAFGNSDRSVALNQPIAALPLQIYVYALSPYNDWHRLAWAGSLVLIILIVVSVSLVRYVTSRGVLKGAS
;
A
#
# COMPACT_ATOMS: atom_id res chain seq x y z
N MET A 1 -56.45 27.48 0.12
CA MET A 1 -55.56 27.24 -1.07
C MET A 1 -54.09 27.06 -0.74
N ALA A 2 -53.57 27.54 0.40
CA ALA A 2 -52.13 27.40 0.77
C ALA A 2 -51.68 25.98 1.09
N HIS A 3 -52.52 25.09 1.59
CA HIS A 3 -52.16 23.70 1.97
C HIS A 3 -51.89 22.78 0.78
N LYS A 4 -52.45 23.06 -0.43
CA LYS A 4 -52.20 22.25 -1.65
C LYS A 4 -50.84 22.57 -2.32
N ALA A 5 -50.34 23.80 -2.18
CA ALA A 5 -49.06 24.21 -2.75
C ALA A 5 -47.86 23.64 -1.96
N GLN A 6 -48.02 23.43 -0.63
CA GLN A 6 -46.99 22.85 0.23
C GLN A 6 -46.75 21.36 -0.05
N ASN A 7 -47.82 20.61 -0.42
CA ASN A 7 -47.73 19.17 -0.73
C ASN A 7 -47.06 18.87 -2.07
N SER A 8 -47.23 19.74 -3.10
CA SER A 8 -46.60 19.55 -4.41
C SER A 8 -45.08 19.72 -4.36
N GLY A 9 -44.61 20.69 -3.56
CA GLY A 9 -43.16 20.88 -3.33
C GLY A 9 -42.49 19.75 -2.58
N GLN A 10 -43.22 19.13 -1.63
CA GLN A 10 -42.71 17.98 -0.88
C GLN A 10 -42.68 16.72 -1.74
N ALA A 11 -43.69 16.47 -2.57
CA ALA A 11 -43.71 15.34 -3.48
C ALA A 11 -42.56 15.42 -4.51
N TRP A 12 -42.32 16.61 -5.09
CA TRP A 12 -41.21 16.86 -6.00
C TRP A 12 -39.84 16.66 -5.36
N ARG A 13 -39.65 17.09 -4.10
CA ARG A 13 -38.43 16.88 -3.34
C ARG A 13 -38.19 15.38 -3.02
N ARG A 14 -39.25 14.64 -2.66
CA ARG A 14 -39.20 13.18 -2.45
C ARG A 14 -38.82 12.46 -3.73
N TRP A 15 -39.42 12.81 -4.85
CA TRP A 15 -39.11 12.21 -6.16
C TRP A 15 -37.65 12.45 -6.57
N LYS A 16 -37.15 13.68 -6.44
CA LYS A 16 -35.74 14.01 -6.67
C LYS A 16 -34.81 13.23 -5.74
N ASN A 17 -35.19 13.08 -4.47
CA ASN A 17 -34.39 12.31 -3.51
C ASN A 17 -34.36 10.83 -3.90
N HIS A 18 -35.46 10.22 -4.30
CA HIS A 18 -35.47 8.84 -4.77
C HIS A 18 -34.66 8.66 -6.06
N LEU A 19 -34.71 9.61 -7.00
CA LEU A 19 -33.86 9.59 -8.18
C LEU A 19 -32.36 9.68 -7.79
N ALA A 20 -31.99 10.63 -6.93
CA ALA A 20 -30.63 10.80 -6.47
C ALA A 20 -30.13 9.55 -5.72
N THR A 21 -30.97 8.97 -4.86
CA THR A 21 -30.63 7.71 -4.18
C THR A 21 -30.52 6.54 -5.17
N GLY A 22 -31.45 6.44 -6.13
CA GLY A 22 -31.42 5.42 -7.18
C GLY A 22 -30.16 5.53 -8.05
N THR A 23 -29.80 6.74 -8.49
CA THR A 23 -28.55 6.94 -9.26
C THR A 23 -27.32 6.63 -8.43
N ALA A 24 -27.26 7.03 -7.16
CA ALA A 24 -26.14 6.70 -6.26
C ALA A 24 -25.99 5.19 -6.07
N VAL A 25 -27.09 4.47 -5.80
CA VAL A 25 -27.07 3.01 -5.64
C VAL A 25 -26.64 2.33 -6.94
N THR A 26 -27.22 2.74 -8.07
CA THR A 26 -26.86 2.17 -9.39
C THR A 26 -25.39 2.40 -9.71
N SER A 27 -24.89 3.61 -9.49
CA SER A 27 -23.46 3.93 -9.69
C SER A 27 -22.56 3.06 -8.78
N THR A 28 -22.96 2.87 -7.53
CA THR A 28 -22.23 2.00 -6.61
C THR A 28 -22.20 0.55 -7.10
N LEU A 29 -23.35 0.02 -7.56
CA LEU A 29 -23.43 -1.34 -8.11
C LEU A 29 -22.57 -1.51 -9.38
N ILE A 30 -22.59 -0.51 -10.29
CA ILE A 30 -21.76 -0.54 -11.51
C ILE A 30 -20.26 -0.60 -11.16
N VAL A 31 -19.82 0.06 -10.10
CA VAL A 31 -18.41 0.04 -9.68
C VAL A 31 -18.05 -1.23 -8.91
N VAL A 32 -18.94 -1.70 -8.05
CA VAL A 32 -18.67 -2.84 -7.16
C VAL A 32 -18.83 -4.19 -7.88
N ALA A 33 -19.77 -4.32 -8.81
CA ALA A 33 -20.05 -5.60 -9.50
C ALA A 33 -18.84 -6.13 -10.28
N PRO A 34 -18.11 -5.35 -11.10
CA PRO A 34 -16.88 -5.82 -11.75
C PRO A 34 -15.82 -6.27 -10.75
N LEU A 35 -15.66 -5.53 -9.64
CA LEU A 35 -14.70 -5.89 -8.59
C LEU A 35 -15.03 -7.27 -7.99
N LEU A 36 -16.28 -7.49 -7.61
CA LEU A 36 -16.73 -8.79 -7.09
C LEU A 36 -16.60 -9.91 -8.13
N ALA A 37 -16.89 -9.63 -9.41
CA ALA A 37 -16.72 -10.59 -10.49
C ALA A 37 -15.24 -10.97 -10.67
N ILE A 38 -14.30 -9.99 -10.64
CA ILE A 38 -12.86 -10.26 -10.71
C ILE A 38 -12.42 -11.11 -9.52
N PHE A 39 -12.82 -10.76 -8.29
CA PHE A 39 -12.48 -11.55 -7.11
C PHE A 39 -13.05 -12.97 -7.16
N GLY A 40 -14.32 -13.10 -7.55
CA GLY A 40 -14.94 -14.42 -7.71
C GLY A 40 -14.22 -15.29 -8.75
N TYR A 41 -13.88 -14.72 -9.90
CA TYR A 41 -13.13 -15.40 -10.93
C TYR A 41 -11.72 -15.77 -10.49
N LEU A 42 -11.03 -14.86 -9.78
CA LEU A 42 -9.71 -15.10 -9.22
C LEU A 42 -9.73 -16.25 -8.21
N ILE A 43 -10.71 -16.30 -7.32
CA ILE A 43 -10.87 -17.41 -6.37
C ILE A 43 -11.13 -18.71 -7.12
N TYR A 44 -12.04 -18.71 -8.10
CA TYR A 44 -12.37 -19.90 -8.88
C TYR A 44 -11.16 -20.49 -9.61
N LYS A 45 -10.40 -19.65 -10.33
CA LYS A 45 -9.22 -20.08 -11.09
C LYS A 45 -7.98 -20.31 -10.20
N GLY A 46 -7.76 -19.43 -9.22
CA GLY A 46 -6.59 -19.51 -8.35
C GLY A 46 -6.63 -20.68 -7.38
N ALA A 47 -7.76 -20.93 -6.74
CA ALA A 47 -7.89 -22.00 -5.76
C ALA A 47 -7.62 -23.40 -6.35
N SER A 48 -8.00 -23.63 -7.60
CA SER A 48 -7.79 -24.92 -8.27
C SER A 48 -6.31 -25.27 -8.47
N SER A 49 -5.41 -24.29 -8.40
CA SER A 49 -3.97 -24.45 -8.65
C SER A 49 -3.13 -24.30 -7.38
N LEU A 50 -3.77 -24.05 -6.22
CA LEU A 50 -3.09 -23.98 -4.93
C LEU A 50 -2.88 -25.41 -4.38
N ASN A 51 -1.61 -25.75 -4.19
CA ASN A 51 -1.18 -26.97 -3.52
C ASN A 51 0.08 -26.67 -2.68
N LEU A 52 0.51 -27.64 -1.88
CA LEU A 52 1.70 -27.46 -1.04
C LEU A 52 2.96 -27.18 -1.86
N ALA A 53 3.07 -27.75 -3.07
CA ALA A 53 4.18 -27.52 -3.98
C ALA A 53 4.28 -26.05 -4.42
N PHE A 54 3.15 -25.35 -4.57
CA PHE A 54 3.13 -23.93 -4.91
C PHE A 54 3.93 -23.07 -3.90
N PHE A 55 3.86 -23.39 -2.61
CA PHE A 55 4.53 -22.65 -1.53
C PHE A 55 5.97 -23.12 -1.26
N THR A 56 6.30 -24.35 -1.62
CA THR A 56 7.59 -24.97 -1.24
C THR A 56 8.56 -25.12 -2.40
N GLN A 57 8.06 -25.27 -3.62
CA GLN A 57 8.90 -25.46 -4.80
C GLN A 57 9.23 -24.14 -5.49
N ILE A 58 10.36 -24.12 -6.18
CA ILE A 58 10.74 -23.06 -7.12
C ILE A 58 10.07 -23.29 -8.48
N PRO A 59 10.07 -22.28 -9.37
CA PRO A 59 9.61 -22.41 -10.74
C PRO A 59 10.32 -23.56 -11.46
N LYS A 60 9.56 -24.28 -12.30
CA LYS A 60 10.14 -25.28 -13.21
C LYS A 60 10.26 -24.72 -14.63
N PRO A 61 11.21 -25.24 -15.42
CA PRO A 61 11.33 -24.88 -16.83
C PRO A 61 10.04 -25.17 -17.61
N VAL A 62 9.88 -24.48 -18.73
CA VAL A 62 8.75 -24.66 -19.65
C VAL A 62 8.62 -26.12 -20.09
N GLY A 63 7.38 -26.63 -20.08
CA GLY A 63 7.06 -28.00 -20.47
C GLY A 63 7.22 -29.05 -19.36
N VAL A 64 7.70 -28.64 -18.17
CA VAL A 64 7.75 -29.52 -17.00
C VAL A 64 6.56 -29.22 -16.08
N LEU A 65 5.71 -30.22 -15.87
CA LEU A 65 4.54 -30.11 -15.01
C LEU A 65 4.94 -29.86 -13.54
N GLY A 66 4.12 -29.04 -12.85
CA GLY A 66 4.31 -28.70 -11.44
C GLY A 66 5.20 -27.48 -11.25
N GLY A 67 5.89 -27.41 -10.09
CA GLY A 67 6.62 -26.23 -9.67
C GLY A 67 5.76 -25.30 -8.79
N GLY A 68 6.36 -24.22 -8.29
CA GLY A 68 5.71 -23.27 -7.41
C GLY A 68 6.27 -21.86 -7.58
N MET A 69 5.92 -20.98 -6.64
CA MET A 69 6.36 -19.59 -6.59
C MET A 69 7.04 -19.24 -5.26
N SER A 70 7.66 -20.22 -4.59
CA SER A 70 8.29 -19.99 -3.29
C SER A 70 9.40 -18.91 -3.32
N ASN A 71 10.14 -18.84 -4.43
CA ASN A 71 11.14 -17.79 -4.69
C ASN A 71 10.50 -16.40 -4.68
N ALA A 72 9.38 -16.22 -5.37
CA ALA A 72 8.68 -14.96 -5.47
C ALA A 72 7.97 -14.55 -4.16
N ILE A 73 7.46 -15.53 -3.39
CA ILE A 73 6.89 -15.27 -2.07
C ILE A 73 7.97 -14.73 -1.13
N VAL A 74 9.09 -15.43 -1.03
CA VAL A 74 10.22 -15.02 -0.19
C VAL A 74 10.77 -13.67 -0.65
N GLY A 75 10.98 -13.50 -1.96
CA GLY A 75 11.53 -12.28 -2.50
C GLY A 75 10.60 -11.07 -2.31
N SER A 76 9.28 -11.23 -2.46
CA SER A 76 8.33 -10.17 -2.10
C SER A 76 8.45 -9.78 -0.62
N GLY A 77 8.61 -10.74 0.28
CA GLY A 77 8.84 -10.47 1.70
C GLY A 77 10.09 -9.63 1.93
N VAL A 78 11.21 -9.99 1.29
CA VAL A 78 12.48 -9.24 1.39
C VAL A 78 12.31 -7.81 0.84
N LEU A 79 11.76 -7.66 -0.35
CA LEU A 79 11.55 -6.35 -0.99
C LEU A 79 10.66 -5.43 -0.15
N LEU A 80 9.54 -5.95 0.35
CA LEU A 80 8.61 -5.19 1.19
C LEU A 80 9.21 -4.84 2.55
N THR A 81 10.08 -5.69 3.10
CA THR A 81 10.80 -5.38 4.33
C THR A 81 11.76 -4.20 4.11
N ILE A 82 12.57 -4.24 3.05
CA ILE A 82 13.49 -3.13 2.72
C ILE A 82 12.70 -1.85 2.48
N ALA A 83 11.62 -1.92 1.67
CA ALA A 83 10.77 -0.78 1.38
C ALA A 83 10.16 -0.17 2.65
N SER A 84 9.68 -1.01 3.57
CA SER A 84 9.08 -0.57 4.83
C SER A 84 10.10 0.06 5.78
N VAL A 85 11.30 -0.54 5.89
CA VAL A 85 12.39 -0.01 6.73
C VAL A 85 12.88 1.35 6.25
N ILE A 86 12.82 1.62 4.95
CA ILE A 86 13.21 2.91 4.37
C ILE A 86 12.01 3.87 4.36
N GLY A 87 10.90 3.44 3.76
CA GLY A 87 9.78 4.33 3.43
C GLY A 87 8.97 4.78 4.64
N ILE A 88 8.73 3.90 5.61
CA ILE A 88 7.90 4.22 6.78
C ILE A 88 8.60 5.22 7.71
N PRO A 89 9.85 5.02 8.17
CA PRO A 89 10.50 5.98 9.05
C PRO A 89 10.70 7.36 8.41
N ILE A 90 11.13 7.39 7.15
CA ILE A 90 11.33 8.66 6.42
C ILE A 90 9.99 9.38 6.25
N GLY A 91 8.94 8.66 5.84
CA GLY A 91 7.60 9.23 5.68
C GLY A 91 7.02 9.77 6.98
N ILE A 92 7.13 9.02 8.09
CA ILE A 92 6.68 9.48 9.41
C ILE A 92 7.47 10.73 9.85
N ALA A 93 8.81 10.71 9.71
CA ALA A 93 9.63 11.84 10.08
C ALA A 93 9.29 13.11 9.28
N ALA A 94 9.07 12.97 7.98
CA ALA A 94 8.63 14.07 7.11
C ALA A 94 7.24 14.59 7.49
N GLY A 95 6.27 13.68 7.74
CA GLY A 95 4.91 14.05 8.16
C GLY A 95 4.88 14.77 9.52
N VAL A 96 5.67 14.29 10.48
CA VAL A 96 5.86 14.96 11.78
C VAL A 96 6.45 16.35 11.59
N TYR A 97 7.48 16.48 10.77
CA TYR A 97 8.06 17.78 10.45
C TYR A 97 7.00 18.74 9.89
N LEU A 98 6.21 18.30 8.93
CA LEU A 98 5.17 19.11 8.29
C LEU A 98 4.08 19.57 9.25
N ALA A 99 3.65 18.67 10.15
CA ALA A 99 2.55 18.94 11.08
C ALA A 99 2.96 19.84 12.26
N GLU A 100 4.17 19.63 12.81
CA GLU A 100 4.57 20.23 14.08
C GLU A 100 5.59 21.37 13.93
N TYR A 101 6.57 21.21 13.07
CA TYR A 101 7.73 22.12 12.99
C TYR A 101 7.73 22.99 11.73
N GLY A 102 7.15 22.52 10.64
CA GLY A 102 7.26 23.16 9.34
C GLY A 102 6.20 24.22 9.02
N ARG A 103 5.29 24.55 9.94
CA ARG A 103 4.17 25.46 9.65
C ARG A 103 4.65 26.82 9.12
N GLY A 104 4.23 27.19 7.90
CA GLY A 104 4.56 28.47 7.27
C GLY A 104 5.99 28.59 6.74
N THR A 105 6.81 27.54 6.78
CA THR A 105 8.19 27.59 6.26
C THR A 105 8.25 27.26 4.76
N LYS A 106 9.24 27.85 4.05
CA LYS A 106 9.50 27.53 2.63
C LYS A 106 9.85 26.04 2.45
N LEU A 107 10.56 25.45 3.43
CA LEU A 107 10.96 24.05 3.39
C LEU A 107 9.75 23.13 3.47
N SER A 108 8.75 23.43 4.30
CA SER A 108 7.53 22.62 4.36
C SER A 108 6.76 22.63 3.05
N ASN A 109 6.69 23.77 2.38
CA ASN A 109 6.08 23.88 1.06
C ASN A 109 6.82 23.04 0.02
N LEU A 110 8.15 23.03 0.07
CA LEU A 110 8.99 22.21 -0.79
C LEU A 110 8.75 20.71 -0.53
N VAL A 111 8.73 20.28 0.73
CA VAL A 111 8.50 18.88 1.11
C VAL A 111 7.10 18.42 0.67
N ARG A 112 6.06 19.23 0.90
CA ARG A 112 4.69 18.92 0.41
C ARG A 112 4.67 18.83 -1.11
N PHE A 113 5.23 19.81 -1.80
CA PHE A 113 5.31 19.80 -3.26
C PHE A 113 6.02 18.56 -3.78
N THR A 114 7.16 18.19 -3.18
CA THR A 114 7.90 16.97 -3.57
C THR A 114 7.07 15.72 -3.33
N ALA A 115 6.37 15.60 -2.20
CA ALA A 115 5.50 14.47 -1.92
C ALA A 115 4.34 14.38 -2.94
N ASP A 116 3.73 15.51 -3.32
CA ASP A 116 2.66 15.55 -4.30
C ASP A 116 3.15 15.15 -5.70
N VAL A 117 4.31 15.65 -6.11
CA VAL A 117 4.95 15.27 -7.38
C VAL A 117 5.26 13.79 -7.39
N LEU A 118 5.89 13.26 -6.35
CA LEU A 118 6.22 11.82 -6.27
C LEU A 118 4.98 10.91 -6.30
N ASN A 119 3.86 11.34 -5.70
CA ASN A 119 2.60 10.59 -5.82
C ASN A 119 2.01 10.60 -7.24
N GLY A 120 2.31 11.63 -8.03
CA GLY A 120 1.84 11.77 -9.41
C GLY A 120 2.77 11.11 -10.46
N VAL A 121 4.00 10.78 -10.10
CA VAL A 121 4.96 10.14 -11.03
C VAL A 121 4.53 8.71 -11.34
N PRO A 122 4.48 8.28 -12.63
CA PRO A 122 4.25 6.88 -12.98
C PRO A 122 5.31 5.98 -12.34
N SER A 123 4.88 4.84 -11.77
CA SER A 123 5.76 3.93 -11.04
C SER A 123 6.93 3.40 -11.89
N ILE A 124 6.73 3.25 -13.18
CA ILE A 124 7.80 2.85 -14.13
C ILE A 124 8.94 3.88 -14.17
N VAL A 125 8.62 5.17 -14.12
CA VAL A 125 9.62 6.25 -14.11
C VAL A 125 10.46 6.21 -12.84
N MET A 126 9.83 5.90 -11.70
CA MET A 126 10.55 5.67 -10.45
C MET A 126 11.52 4.49 -10.55
N GLY A 127 11.09 3.40 -11.20
CA GLY A 127 11.95 2.25 -11.48
C GLY A 127 13.17 2.62 -12.32
N ILE A 128 12.97 3.39 -13.39
CA ILE A 128 14.05 3.84 -14.29
C ILE A 128 15.00 4.80 -13.53
N ALA A 129 14.49 5.69 -12.70
CA ALA A 129 15.32 6.59 -11.91
C ALA A 129 16.22 5.81 -10.94
N VAL A 130 15.68 4.85 -10.22
CA VAL A 130 16.45 4.00 -9.29
C VAL A 130 17.41 3.07 -10.06
N TYR A 131 17.03 2.60 -11.24
CA TYR A 131 17.93 1.88 -12.14
C TYR A 131 19.18 2.71 -12.45
N ALA A 132 18.99 3.95 -12.89
CA ALA A 132 20.11 4.85 -13.23
C ALA A 132 20.99 5.16 -12.02
N LEU A 133 20.38 5.34 -10.83
CA LEU A 133 21.10 5.75 -9.63
C LEU A 133 21.77 4.59 -8.86
N ILE A 134 21.23 3.38 -8.93
CA ILE A 134 21.70 2.25 -8.13
C ILE A 134 22.18 1.09 -9.01
N VAL A 135 21.36 0.62 -9.97
CA VAL A 135 21.68 -0.58 -10.76
C VAL A 135 22.85 -0.32 -11.71
N VAL A 136 22.87 0.82 -12.40
CA VAL A 136 23.97 1.18 -13.32
C VAL A 136 25.30 1.28 -12.61
N PRO A 137 25.46 1.99 -11.47
CA PRO A 137 26.72 2.02 -10.74
C PRO A 137 27.12 0.65 -10.17
N GLN A 138 26.16 -0.15 -9.71
CA GLN A 138 26.41 -1.50 -9.19
C GLN A 138 26.67 -2.52 -10.29
N LYS A 139 26.36 -2.19 -11.57
CA LYS A 139 26.44 -3.07 -12.75
C LYS A 139 25.64 -4.38 -12.61
N GLN A 140 24.66 -4.40 -11.73
CA GLN A 140 23.78 -5.56 -11.52
C GLN A 140 22.44 -5.16 -10.89
N PHE A 141 21.40 -5.92 -11.23
CA PHE A 141 20.10 -5.85 -10.56
C PHE A 141 20.21 -6.39 -9.13
N SER A 142 19.39 -5.88 -8.22
CA SER A 142 19.48 -6.30 -6.83
C SER A 142 18.17 -6.13 -6.06
N ALA A 143 17.99 -6.97 -5.03
CA ALA A 143 16.89 -6.82 -4.08
C ALA A 143 16.93 -5.45 -3.38
N PHE A 144 18.14 -4.94 -3.09
CA PHE A 144 18.32 -3.62 -2.51
C PHE A 144 17.76 -2.52 -3.42
N ALA A 145 18.12 -2.51 -4.71
CA ALA A 145 17.60 -1.52 -5.66
C ALA A 145 16.06 -1.59 -5.77
N GLY A 146 15.50 -2.82 -5.84
CA GLY A 146 14.06 -3.04 -5.85
C GLY A 146 13.37 -2.51 -4.59
N GLY A 147 13.92 -2.84 -3.42
CA GLY A 147 13.41 -2.38 -2.13
C GLY A 147 13.49 -0.85 -1.95
N VAL A 148 14.57 -0.22 -2.43
CA VAL A 148 14.70 1.26 -2.45
C VAL A 148 13.65 1.89 -3.36
N ALA A 149 13.43 1.36 -4.58
CA ALA A 149 12.42 1.87 -5.48
C ALA A 149 11.02 1.85 -4.86
N LEU A 150 10.65 0.72 -4.25
CA LEU A 150 9.39 0.58 -3.55
C LEU A 150 9.32 1.48 -2.30
N GLY A 151 10.44 1.64 -1.56
CA GLY A 151 10.54 2.50 -0.38
C GLY A 151 10.30 3.96 -0.72
N ILE A 152 10.94 4.48 -1.79
CA ILE A 152 10.72 5.85 -2.26
C ILE A 152 9.24 6.09 -2.61
N MET A 153 8.56 5.12 -3.19
CA MET A 153 7.13 5.21 -3.50
C MET A 153 6.23 5.18 -2.25
N MET A 154 6.69 4.59 -1.15
CA MET A 154 5.97 4.61 0.13
C MET A 154 6.04 5.97 0.83
N VAL A 155 7.20 6.66 0.74
CA VAL A 155 7.46 7.93 1.47
C VAL A 155 6.34 8.94 1.31
N PRO A 156 5.90 9.35 0.10
CA PRO A 156 4.90 10.42 -0.04
C PRO A 156 3.55 10.06 0.57
N THR A 157 3.10 8.81 0.42
CA THR A 157 1.84 8.35 1.00
C THR A 157 1.90 8.35 2.54
N VAL A 158 2.99 7.83 3.13
CA VAL A 158 3.18 7.82 4.58
C VAL A 158 3.33 9.24 5.12
N THR A 159 4.04 10.13 4.41
CA THR A 159 4.20 11.54 4.79
C THR A 159 2.86 12.24 4.90
N ARG A 160 2.04 12.15 3.85
CA ARG A 160 0.72 12.80 3.80
C ARG A 160 -0.22 12.27 4.88
N THR A 161 -0.34 10.96 5.00
CA THR A 161 -1.23 10.38 6.02
C THR A 161 -0.76 10.69 7.43
N THR A 162 0.55 10.72 7.68
CA THR A 162 1.09 11.12 8.99
C THR A 162 0.80 12.58 9.30
N GLU A 163 1.02 13.49 8.35
CA GLU A 163 0.68 14.91 8.49
C GLU A 163 -0.80 15.10 8.81
N GLU A 164 -1.69 14.50 8.02
CA GLU A 164 -3.14 14.61 8.20
C GLU A 164 -3.60 14.07 9.56
N MET A 165 -3.10 12.90 9.98
CA MET A 165 -3.47 12.31 11.26
C MET A 165 -2.98 13.13 12.45
N LEU A 166 -1.80 13.73 12.37
CA LEU A 166 -1.29 14.62 13.42
C LEU A 166 -2.08 15.93 13.50
N LEU A 167 -2.52 16.47 12.37
CA LEU A 167 -3.35 17.67 12.35
C LEU A 167 -4.76 17.47 12.96
N LEU A 168 -5.26 16.24 13.00
CA LEU A 168 -6.53 15.90 13.65
C LEU A 168 -6.44 15.90 15.18
N VAL A 169 -5.24 15.86 15.77
CA VAL A 169 -5.08 15.91 17.22
C VAL A 169 -5.42 17.31 17.73
N PRO A 170 -6.42 17.47 18.63
CA PRO A 170 -6.88 18.77 19.13
C PRO A 170 -5.74 19.58 19.77
N HIS A 171 -5.70 20.89 19.52
CA HIS A 171 -4.71 21.79 20.11
C HIS A 171 -4.76 21.78 21.64
N ALA A 172 -5.93 21.65 22.24
CA ALA A 172 -6.10 21.59 23.69
C ALA A 172 -5.28 20.47 24.36
N VAL A 173 -5.10 19.32 23.68
CA VAL A 173 -4.27 18.20 24.20
C VAL A 173 -2.79 18.61 24.25
N ARG A 174 -2.33 19.36 23.26
CA ARG A 174 -0.94 19.88 23.18
C ARG A 174 -0.69 20.96 24.23
N GLU A 175 -1.63 21.91 24.34
CA GLU A 175 -1.58 22.99 25.32
C GLU A 175 -1.61 22.47 26.74
N ALA A 176 -2.43 21.49 27.06
CA ALA A 176 -2.49 20.85 28.37
C ALA A 176 -1.14 20.21 28.73
N ALA A 177 -0.47 19.54 27.78
CA ALA A 177 0.86 18.95 28.01
C ALA A 177 1.91 20.02 28.30
N LEU A 178 1.89 21.12 27.54
CA LEU A 178 2.81 22.25 27.75
C LEU A 178 2.54 22.97 29.08
N GLY A 179 1.27 23.14 29.45
CA GLY A 179 0.87 23.70 30.75
C GLY A 179 1.37 22.89 31.95
N LEU A 180 1.55 21.56 31.79
CA LEU A 180 2.16 20.68 32.78
C LEU A 180 3.70 20.68 32.74
N GLY A 181 4.32 21.56 31.94
CA GLY A 181 5.80 21.71 31.85
C GLY A 181 6.46 20.62 30.98
N VAL A 182 5.71 19.84 30.18
CA VAL A 182 6.29 18.85 29.30
C VAL A 182 6.94 19.55 28.09
N PRO A 183 8.24 19.32 27.79
CA PRO A 183 8.90 19.96 26.66
C PRO A 183 8.28 19.51 25.32
N ASN A 184 8.28 20.40 24.31
CA ASN A 184 7.61 20.21 23.01
C ASN A 184 7.91 18.86 22.35
N TRP A 185 9.19 18.46 22.30
CA TRP A 185 9.59 17.20 21.66
C TRP A 185 9.00 15.96 22.37
N ARG A 186 8.93 16.01 23.71
CA ARG A 186 8.35 14.92 24.52
C ARG A 186 6.83 14.88 24.38
N SER A 187 6.17 16.03 24.39
CA SER A 187 4.74 16.15 24.11
C SER A 187 4.41 15.58 22.73
N MET A 188 5.23 15.89 21.70
CA MET A 188 5.04 15.37 20.35
C MET A 188 5.15 13.83 20.31
N ILE A 189 6.19 13.24 20.88
CA ILE A 189 6.42 11.77 20.81
C ILE A 189 5.44 11.02 21.71
N SER A 190 5.26 11.47 22.96
CA SER A 190 4.53 10.69 23.98
C SER A 190 3.02 10.91 23.96
N ILE A 191 2.55 12.03 23.41
CA ILE A 191 1.14 12.41 23.42
C ILE A 191 0.61 12.51 22.00
N THR A 192 1.11 13.45 21.19
CA THR A 192 0.54 13.74 19.87
C THR A 192 0.68 12.54 18.92
N LEU A 193 1.89 11.99 18.78
CA LEU A 193 2.15 10.84 17.92
C LEU A 193 1.43 9.58 18.41
N LYS A 194 1.37 9.38 19.73
CA LYS A 194 0.65 8.26 20.33
C LYS A 194 -0.86 8.36 20.11
N THR A 195 -1.44 9.54 20.22
CA THR A 195 -2.86 9.80 19.97
C THR A 195 -3.21 9.55 18.49
N ALA A 196 -2.35 9.98 17.56
CA ALA A 196 -2.54 9.80 16.12
C ALA A 196 -2.15 8.40 15.62
N SER A 197 -1.53 7.56 16.45
CA SER A 197 -0.86 6.30 16.04
C SER A 197 -1.75 5.35 15.25
N ALA A 198 -3.01 5.17 15.64
CA ALA A 198 -3.94 4.27 14.94
C ALA A 198 -4.18 4.71 13.48
N GLY A 199 -4.32 6.02 13.25
CA GLY A 199 -4.46 6.59 11.90
C GLY A 199 -3.17 6.48 11.10
N ILE A 200 -2.02 6.78 11.71
CA ILE A 200 -0.69 6.68 11.08
C ILE A 200 -0.41 5.24 10.67
N ILE A 201 -0.64 4.26 11.53
CA ILE A 201 -0.45 2.85 11.21
C ILE A 201 -1.38 2.43 10.06
N THR A 202 -2.64 2.88 10.05
CA THR A 202 -3.56 2.62 8.95
C THR A 202 -3.02 3.19 7.62
N GLY A 203 -2.47 4.41 7.64
CA GLY A 203 -1.82 5.02 6.49
C GLY A 203 -0.58 4.25 6.01
N CYS A 204 0.28 3.81 6.94
CA CYS A 204 1.42 2.95 6.62
C CYS A 204 0.98 1.63 5.98
N MET A 205 -0.10 1.01 6.47
CA MET A 205 -0.64 -0.22 5.89
C MET A 205 -1.23 0.00 4.50
N LEU A 206 -1.85 1.15 4.25
CA LEU A 206 -2.33 1.51 2.91
C LEU A 206 -1.16 1.67 1.92
N ALA A 207 -0.09 2.35 2.34
CA ALA A 207 1.13 2.50 1.54
C ALA A 207 1.78 1.13 1.27
N PHE A 208 1.86 0.26 2.29
CA PHE A 208 2.38 -1.10 2.17
C PHE A 208 1.55 -1.94 1.18
N ALA A 209 0.23 -1.94 1.32
CA ALA A 209 -0.66 -2.70 0.43
C ALA A 209 -0.54 -2.26 -1.03
N ARG A 210 -0.43 -0.94 -1.26
CA ARG A 210 -0.21 -0.38 -2.60
C ARG A 210 1.10 -0.88 -3.21
N VAL A 211 2.19 -0.75 -2.47
CA VAL A 211 3.54 -1.09 -2.95
C VAL A 211 3.73 -2.60 -3.12
N ALA A 212 3.03 -3.42 -2.32
CA ALA A 212 3.08 -4.88 -2.42
C ALA A 212 2.59 -5.44 -3.78
N GLY A 213 1.75 -4.68 -4.49
CA GLY A 213 1.26 -5.04 -5.83
C GLY A 213 2.05 -4.42 -6.98
N GLU A 214 3.08 -3.61 -6.72
CA GLU A 214 3.81 -2.90 -7.76
C GLU A 214 4.72 -3.84 -8.57
N THR A 215 4.59 -3.75 -9.90
CA THR A 215 5.34 -4.57 -10.85
C THR A 215 6.36 -3.75 -11.62
N ALA A 216 5.96 -2.59 -12.13
CA ALA A 216 6.74 -1.82 -13.09
C ALA A 216 8.13 -1.38 -12.58
N PRO A 217 8.29 -0.86 -11.36
CA PRO A 217 9.61 -0.47 -10.87
C PRO A 217 10.54 -1.67 -10.68
N LEU A 218 10.00 -2.85 -10.36
CA LEU A 218 10.78 -4.06 -10.13
C LEU A 218 11.36 -4.66 -11.42
N LEU A 219 10.75 -4.42 -12.57
CA LEU A 219 11.30 -4.81 -13.89
C LEU A 219 12.70 -4.21 -14.13
N PHE A 220 12.94 -3.00 -13.65
CA PHE A 220 14.19 -2.26 -13.86
C PHE A 220 15.16 -2.35 -12.69
N THR A 221 14.76 -2.91 -11.55
CA THR A 221 15.58 -2.88 -10.33
C THR A 221 15.88 -4.26 -9.75
N ALA A 222 14.86 -5.10 -9.57
CA ALA A 222 14.99 -6.45 -9.03
C ALA A 222 15.15 -7.53 -10.11
N PHE A 223 14.57 -7.30 -11.29
CA PHE A 223 14.63 -8.11 -12.53
C PHE A 223 14.07 -9.54 -12.44
N GLY A 224 14.05 -10.15 -11.26
CA GLY A 224 13.58 -11.52 -11.05
C GLY A 224 14.71 -12.54 -10.94
N ASN A 225 14.42 -13.67 -10.27
CA ASN A 225 15.33 -14.79 -10.08
C ASN A 225 14.52 -16.08 -9.98
N SER A 226 14.88 -17.11 -10.70
CA SER A 226 14.20 -18.42 -10.62
C SER A 226 14.53 -19.15 -9.31
N ASP A 227 15.70 -18.88 -8.73
CA ASP A 227 16.13 -19.49 -7.49
C ASP A 227 15.60 -18.73 -6.26
N ARG A 228 15.49 -19.44 -5.14
CA ARG A 228 15.18 -18.82 -3.85
C ARG A 228 16.42 -18.11 -3.32
N SER A 229 16.38 -16.79 -3.24
CA SER A 229 17.44 -15.97 -2.70
C SER A 229 16.91 -14.98 -1.67
N VAL A 230 17.72 -14.65 -0.68
CA VAL A 230 17.51 -13.54 0.28
C VAL A 230 18.67 -12.54 0.20
N ALA A 231 19.60 -12.73 -0.73
CA ALA A 231 20.75 -11.87 -0.90
C ALA A 231 20.32 -10.49 -1.41
N LEU A 232 20.76 -9.43 -0.72
CA LEU A 232 20.37 -8.06 -1.02
C LEU A 232 21.02 -7.49 -2.27
N ASN A 233 22.17 -8.01 -2.62
CA ASN A 233 23.00 -7.56 -3.75
C ASN A 233 22.80 -8.38 -5.04
N GLN A 234 21.81 -9.24 -5.10
CA GLN A 234 21.51 -10.09 -6.26
C GLN A 234 20.07 -9.86 -6.75
N PRO A 235 19.78 -10.19 -8.02
CA PRO A 235 18.42 -10.21 -8.54
C PRO A 235 17.51 -11.08 -7.66
N ILE A 236 16.27 -10.64 -7.48
CA ILE A 236 15.29 -11.35 -6.65
C ILE A 236 13.93 -11.40 -7.32
N ALA A 237 13.23 -12.51 -7.18
CA ALA A 237 11.85 -12.64 -7.65
C ALA A 237 10.89 -11.79 -6.79
N ALA A 238 9.79 -11.39 -7.39
CA ALA A 238 8.65 -10.78 -6.69
C ALA A 238 7.35 -11.38 -7.23
N LEU A 239 6.37 -11.58 -6.34
CA LEU A 239 5.07 -12.13 -6.75
C LEU A 239 4.43 -11.33 -7.90
N PRO A 240 4.26 -9.98 -7.81
CA PRO A 240 3.64 -9.23 -8.90
C PRO A 240 4.44 -9.32 -10.22
N LEU A 241 5.77 -9.33 -10.14
CA LEU A 241 6.63 -9.46 -11.31
C LEU A 241 6.51 -10.84 -11.97
N GLN A 242 6.52 -11.90 -11.18
CA GLN A 242 6.42 -13.27 -11.69
C GLN A 242 5.01 -13.57 -12.22
N ILE A 243 3.96 -13.05 -11.57
CA ILE A 243 2.59 -13.10 -12.06
C ILE A 243 2.50 -12.44 -13.45
N TYR A 244 3.08 -11.26 -13.61
CA TYR A 244 3.09 -10.52 -14.87
C TYR A 244 3.77 -11.34 -15.99
N VAL A 245 4.96 -11.87 -15.74
CA VAL A 245 5.70 -12.68 -16.72
C VAL A 245 4.92 -13.94 -17.12
N TYR A 246 4.29 -14.60 -16.14
CA TYR A 246 3.54 -15.83 -16.39
C TYR A 246 2.19 -15.57 -17.09
N ALA A 247 1.54 -14.45 -16.79
CA ALA A 247 0.29 -14.07 -17.45
C ALA A 247 0.48 -13.73 -18.93
N LEU A 248 1.66 -13.23 -19.31
CA LEU A 248 2.00 -12.91 -20.72
C LEU A 248 2.58 -14.10 -21.48
N SER A 249 2.86 -15.22 -20.82
CA SER A 249 3.43 -16.39 -21.47
C SER A 249 2.40 -17.12 -22.33
N PRO A 250 2.80 -17.87 -23.35
CA PRO A 250 1.89 -18.69 -24.14
C PRO A 250 1.52 -20.03 -23.47
N TYR A 251 1.96 -20.29 -22.22
CA TYR A 251 1.87 -21.60 -21.59
C TYR A 251 0.75 -21.65 -20.55
N ASN A 252 -0.20 -22.58 -20.72
CA ASN A 252 -1.35 -22.75 -19.83
C ASN A 252 -0.96 -23.07 -18.38
N ASP A 253 0.12 -23.82 -18.16
CA ASP A 253 0.60 -24.14 -16.81
C ASP A 253 1.09 -22.89 -16.07
N TRP A 254 1.75 -21.98 -16.76
CA TRP A 254 2.16 -20.70 -16.21
C TRP A 254 0.97 -19.79 -15.93
N HIS A 255 -0.05 -19.78 -16.79
CA HIS A 255 -1.29 -19.07 -16.51
C HIS A 255 -1.96 -19.57 -15.22
N ARG A 256 -1.98 -20.89 -15.00
CA ARG A 256 -2.52 -21.47 -13.77
C ARG A 256 -1.75 -21.00 -12.54
N LEU A 257 -0.41 -20.99 -12.59
CA LEU A 257 0.43 -20.46 -11.53
C LEU A 257 0.23 -18.95 -11.34
N ALA A 258 0.03 -18.17 -12.41
CA ALA A 258 -0.27 -16.74 -12.32
C ALA A 258 -1.59 -16.48 -11.57
N TRP A 259 -2.66 -17.26 -11.85
CA TRP A 259 -3.92 -17.16 -11.09
C TRP A 259 -3.74 -17.50 -9.62
N ALA A 260 -3.02 -18.57 -9.31
CA ALA A 260 -2.72 -18.95 -7.94
C ALA A 260 -1.86 -17.89 -7.23
N GLY A 261 -0.84 -17.36 -7.91
CA GLY A 261 0.03 -16.30 -7.40
C GLY A 261 -0.73 -15.02 -7.09
N SER A 262 -1.65 -14.63 -7.98
CA SER A 262 -2.52 -13.46 -7.78
C SER A 262 -3.42 -13.62 -6.56
N LEU A 263 -4.00 -14.80 -6.37
CA LEU A 263 -4.82 -15.10 -5.19
C LEU A 263 -3.99 -15.06 -3.91
N VAL A 264 -2.80 -15.66 -3.92
CA VAL A 264 -1.87 -15.66 -2.78
C VAL A 264 -1.40 -14.25 -2.46
N LEU A 265 -1.08 -13.44 -3.46
CA LEU A 265 -0.67 -12.03 -3.25
C LEU A 265 -1.76 -11.23 -2.52
N ILE A 266 -3.00 -11.34 -2.96
CA ILE A 266 -4.14 -10.66 -2.31
C ILE A 266 -4.33 -11.17 -0.89
N ILE A 267 -4.30 -12.48 -0.67
CA ILE A 267 -4.43 -13.07 0.67
C ILE A 267 -3.30 -12.57 1.59
N LEU A 268 -2.06 -12.57 1.12
CA LEU A 268 -0.92 -12.07 1.90
C LEU A 268 -1.07 -10.60 2.29
N ILE A 269 -1.51 -9.75 1.36
CA ILE A 269 -1.76 -8.33 1.65
C ILE A 269 -2.89 -8.19 2.67
N VAL A 270 -4.03 -8.83 2.44
CA VAL A 270 -5.20 -8.74 3.35
C VAL A 270 -4.86 -9.26 4.75
N VAL A 271 -4.18 -10.40 4.84
CA VAL A 271 -3.75 -10.97 6.12
C VAL A 271 -2.77 -10.05 6.83
N SER A 272 -1.74 -9.53 6.13
CA SER A 272 -0.74 -8.64 6.70
C SER A 272 -1.38 -7.35 7.25
N VAL A 273 -2.23 -6.70 6.47
CA VAL A 273 -2.94 -5.48 6.87
C VAL A 273 -3.90 -5.75 8.04
N SER A 274 -4.66 -6.85 7.98
CA SER A 274 -5.61 -7.22 9.03
C SER A 274 -4.90 -7.56 10.34
N LEU A 275 -3.78 -8.28 10.28
CA LEU A 275 -2.99 -8.64 11.46
C LEU A 275 -2.44 -7.40 12.17
N VAL A 276 -1.81 -6.48 11.43
CA VAL A 276 -1.29 -5.23 12.00
C VAL A 276 -2.42 -4.41 12.61
N ARG A 277 -3.55 -4.27 11.92
CA ARG A 277 -4.73 -3.55 12.41
C ARG A 277 -5.29 -4.17 13.71
N TYR A 278 -5.36 -5.50 13.76
CA TYR A 278 -5.83 -6.22 14.95
C TYR A 278 -4.91 -6.01 16.16
N VAL A 279 -3.60 -6.13 15.96
CA VAL A 279 -2.61 -5.89 17.04
C VAL A 279 -2.68 -4.45 17.53
N THR A 280 -2.79 -3.48 16.61
CA THR A 280 -2.86 -2.06 16.94
C THR A 280 -4.14 -1.71 17.70
N SER A 281 -5.30 -2.24 17.29
CA SER A 281 -6.57 -1.97 17.96
C SER A 281 -6.58 -2.44 19.42
N ARG A 282 -5.94 -3.57 19.71
CA ARG A 282 -5.81 -4.07 21.09
C ARG A 282 -4.84 -3.26 21.94
N GLY A 283 -3.79 -2.69 21.34
CA GLY A 283 -2.83 -1.83 22.05
C GLY A 283 -3.43 -0.49 22.46
N VAL A 284 -4.28 0.10 21.62
CA VAL A 284 -4.97 1.37 21.90
C VAL A 284 -6.01 1.20 23.01
N LEU A 285 -6.75 0.09 23.05
CA LEU A 285 -7.75 -0.20 24.08
C LEU A 285 -7.13 -0.44 25.46
N LYS A 286 -5.91 -1.00 25.55
CA LYS A 286 -5.20 -1.19 26.81
C LYS A 286 -4.54 0.07 27.38
N GLY A 287 -4.36 1.10 26.58
CA GLY A 287 -3.80 2.39 27.03
C GLY A 287 -4.85 3.42 27.46
N ALA A 288 -6.14 3.07 27.35
CA ALA A 288 -7.28 3.91 27.75
C ALA A 288 -7.97 3.44 29.06
N SER A 289 -7.50 2.36 29.65
CA SER A 289 -7.86 1.87 30.99
C SER A 289 -6.69 2.12 31.94
#